data_9fd6dc4214144f7419ea74ad82d4d08e
#
_entry.id   9fd6dc4214144f7419ea74ad82d4d08e
#
_cell.length_a   1.000
_cell.length_b   1.000
_cell.length_c   1.000
_cell.angle_alpha   90.00
_cell.angle_beta   90.00
_cell.angle_gamma   90.00
#
_symmetry.space_group_name_H-M   'P 1'
#
loop_
_entity.id
_entity.type
_entity.pdbx_description
1 polymer ?
#
loop_
_entity_poly.entity_id
_entity_poly.type
_entity_poly.pdbx_seq_one_letter_code
_entity_poly.pdbx_strand_id
1 'polypeptide(L)'
;MQDWAGCGAIVTGGASGLGASTARRLAEDGLKVTLFDMNAELASEHAAAIGGTFAHVDVSDPASVAAGLDIAVAANGVPRVLVNCAGIGSAAKTVSRGVPHDPDMFDRTIRVNLIGSFNCASQAAARMVASDPVGADGARGVIIN
;
A
#
# COMPACT_ATOMS: atom_id res chain seq x y z
N MET A 1 5.44 0.15 23.87
CA MET A 1 5.43 -0.10 22.41
C MET A 1 4.20 -0.96 22.15
N GLN A 2 3.34 -0.60 21.22
CA GLN A 2 2.14 -1.37 20.91
C GLN A 2 2.56 -2.68 20.22
N ASP A 3 2.05 -3.81 20.69
CA ASP A 3 2.33 -5.11 20.07
C ASP A 3 1.37 -5.29 18.88
N TRP A 4 1.91 -5.16 17.67
CA TRP A 4 1.17 -5.36 16.42
C TRP A 4 1.31 -6.79 15.86
N ALA A 5 1.99 -7.68 16.58
CA ALA A 5 2.18 -9.06 16.14
C ALA A 5 0.82 -9.75 15.89
N GLY A 6 0.72 -10.46 14.77
CA GLY A 6 -0.51 -11.10 14.32
C GLY A 6 -1.54 -10.19 13.65
N CYS A 7 -1.35 -8.86 13.68
CA CYS A 7 -2.23 -7.92 12.98
C CYS A 7 -1.97 -7.92 11.46
N GLY A 8 -3.02 -7.62 10.69
CA GLY A 8 -2.91 -7.40 9.24
C GLY A 8 -2.16 -6.10 8.92
N ALA A 9 -1.30 -6.14 7.91
CA ALA A 9 -0.62 -4.98 7.35
C ALA A 9 -0.74 -4.97 5.83
N ILE A 10 -0.81 -3.78 5.24
CA ILE A 10 -0.80 -3.58 3.79
C ILE A 10 0.39 -2.71 3.43
N VAL A 11 1.11 -3.11 2.39
CA VAL A 11 2.19 -2.32 1.79
C VAL A 11 1.90 -2.15 0.31
N THR A 12 1.68 -0.91 -0.13
CA THR A 12 1.51 -0.61 -1.56
C THR A 12 2.88 -0.48 -2.23
N GLY A 13 2.98 -0.84 -3.51
CA GLY A 13 4.28 -0.92 -4.19
C GLY A 13 5.17 -2.02 -3.58
N GLY A 14 4.55 -3.08 -3.06
CA GLY A 14 5.22 -4.12 -2.28
C GLY A 14 6.09 -5.09 -3.09
N ALA A 15 6.04 -5.04 -4.43
CA ALA A 15 6.81 -5.93 -5.28
C ALA A 15 8.30 -5.55 -5.37
N SER A 16 8.69 -4.32 -5.03
CA SER A 16 10.08 -3.88 -5.24
C SER A 16 10.52 -2.79 -4.26
N GLY A 17 11.81 -2.48 -4.27
CA GLY A 17 12.40 -1.31 -3.62
C GLY A 17 12.05 -1.17 -2.13
N LEU A 18 11.62 0.05 -1.77
CA LEU A 18 11.25 0.37 -0.39
C LEU A 18 10.05 -0.44 0.10
N GLY A 19 9.05 -0.66 -0.77
CA GLY A 19 7.86 -1.43 -0.42
C GLY A 19 8.20 -2.87 -0.06
N ALA A 20 9.00 -3.55 -0.89
CA ALA A 20 9.43 -4.92 -0.61
C ALA A 20 10.27 -5.03 0.68
N SER A 21 11.16 -4.07 0.93
CA SER A 21 11.97 -4.03 2.15
C SER A 21 11.11 -3.78 3.39
N THR A 22 10.14 -2.87 3.30
CA THR A 22 9.18 -2.58 4.37
C THR A 22 8.31 -3.80 4.67
N ALA A 23 7.80 -4.46 3.64
CA ALA A 23 6.97 -5.65 3.79
C ALA A 23 7.71 -6.78 4.51
N ARG A 24 8.95 -7.02 4.13
CA ARG A 24 9.82 -8.01 4.80
C ARG A 24 9.98 -7.66 6.27
N ARG A 25 10.31 -6.42 6.58
CA ARG A 25 10.50 -5.99 7.96
C ARG A 25 9.24 -6.16 8.81
N LEU A 26 8.07 -5.79 8.28
CA LEU A 26 6.80 -5.98 8.98
C LEU A 26 6.49 -7.46 9.23
N ALA A 27 6.80 -8.34 8.27
CA ALA A 27 6.64 -9.78 8.43
C ALA A 27 7.60 -10.35 9.49
N GLU A 28 8.86 -9.89 9.53
CA GLU A 28 9.85 -10.24 10.57
C GLU A 28 9.39 -9.79 11.97
N ASP A 29 8.69 -8.65 12.05
CA ASP A 29 8.09 -8.15 13.29
C ASP A 29 6.74 -8.85 13.63
N GLY A 30 6.37 -9.90 12.89
CA GLY A 30 5.24 -10.78 13.16
C GLY A 30 3.88 -10.31 12.60
N LEU A 31 3.83 -9.29 11.75
CA LEU A 31 2.59 -8.88 11.08
C LEU A 31 2.25 -9.79 9.91
N LYS A 32 0.96 -9.90 9.62
CA LYS A 32 0.43 -10.61 8.44
C LYS A 32 0.33 -9.65 7.26
N VAL A 33 1.31 -9.69 6.37
CA VAL A 33 1.47 -8.69 5.33
C VAL A 33 0.72 -9.07 4.05
N THR A 34 -0.01 -8.11 3.49
CA THR A 34 -0.55 -8.17 2.11
C THR A 34 0.14 -7.13 1.25
N LEU A 35 0.71 -7.56 0.14
CA LEU A 35 1.35 -6.68 -0.85
C LEU A 35 0.32 -6.21 -1.87
N PHE A 36 0.24 -4.90 -2.11
CA PHE A 36 -0.52 -4.31 -3.21
C PHE A 36 0.46 -3.86 -4.29
N ASP A 37 0.35 -4.41 -5.49
CA ASP A 37 1.20 -4.03 -6.60
C ASP A 37 0.52 -4.36 -7.94
N MET A 38 0.91 -3.66 -8.98
CA MET A 38 0.49 -3.94 -10.36
C MET A 38 1.31 -5.06 -11.00
N ASN A 39 2.53 -5.32 -10.52
CA ASN A 39 3.36 -6.42 -10.97
C ASN A 39 3.01 -7.70 -10.20
N ALA A 40 2.02 -8.43 -10.70
CA ALA A 40 1.48 -9.62 -10.03
C ALA A 40 2.53 -10.73 -9.84
N GLU A 41 3.41 -10.94 -10.83
CA GLU A 41 4.45 -11.98 -10.78
C GLU A 41 5.44 -11.71 -9.64
N LEU A 42 6.03 -10.52 -9.63
CA LEU A 42 7.03 -10.14 -8.63
C LEU A 42 6.41 -10.01 -7.23
N ALA A 43 5.18 -9.48 -7.13
CA ALA A 43 4.46 -9.39 -5.86
C ALA A 43 4.12 -10.76 -5.27
N SER A 44 3.72 -11.70 -6.11
CA SER A 44 3.45 -13.09 -5.69
C SER A 44 4.70 -13.78 -5.17
N GLU A 45 5.83 -13.62 -5.87
CA GLU A 45 7.12 -14.16 -5.46
C GLU A 45 7.56 -13.60 -4.10
N HIS A 46 7.50 -12.28 -3.94
CA HIS A 46 7.85 -11.62 -2.68
C HIS A 46 6.91 -12.00 -1.53
N ALA A 47 5.61 -12.08 -1.78
CA ALA A 47 4.64 -12.52 -0.79
C ALA A 47 4.95 -13.93 -0.30
N ALA A 48 5.24 -14.86 -1.22
CA ALA A 48 5.62 -16.22 -0.86
C ALA A 48 6.90 -16.25 0.00
N ALA A 49 7.89 -15.44 -0.34
CA ALA A 49 9.17 -15.38 0.38
C ALA A 49 9.04 -14.88 1.83
N ILE A 50 8.03 -14.05 2.14
CA ILE A 50 7.78 -13.51 3.48
C ILE A 50 6.62 -14.19 4.21
N GLY A 51 6.02 -15.24 3.63
CA GLY A 51 4.83 -15.89 4.19
C GLY A 51 3.58 -14.98 4.19
N GLY A 52 3.54 -14.01 3.28
CA GLY A 52 2.46 -13.03 3.14
C GLY A 52 1.46 -13.38 2.03
N THR A 53 0.60 -12.45 1.75
CA THR A 53 -0.41 -12.49 0.68
C THR A 53 -0.13 -11.37 -0.32
N PHE A 54 -0.60 -11.49 -1.56
CA PHE A 54 -0.59 -10.38 -2.49
C PHE A 54 -1.98 -10.15 -3.12
N ALA A 55 -2.22 -8.91 -3.54
CA ALA A 55 -3.36 -8.54 -4.38
C ALA A 55 -2.87 -7.67 -5.54
N HIS A 56 -3.35 -7.95 -6.75
CA HIS A 56 -3.09 -7.10 -7.90
C HIS A 56 -3.93 -5.83 -7.77
N VAL A 57 -3.27 -4.67 -7.55
CA VAL A 57 -3.94 -3.40 -7.25
C VAL A 57 -3.30 -2.26 -8.03
N ASP A 58 -4.12 -1.54 -8.78
CA ASP A 58 -3.83 -0.18 -9.24
C ASP A 58 -4.34 0.81 -8.18
N VAL A 59 -3.43 1.45 -7.47
CA VAL A 59 -3.79 2.40 -6.40
C VAL A 59 -4.54 3.62 -6.92
N SER A 60 -4.37 3.98 -8.20
CA SER A 60 -5.07 5.11 -8.82
C SER A 60 -6.56 4.82 -9.11
N ASP A 61 -6.97 3.54 -9.06
CA ASP A 61 -8.35 3.09 -9.22
C ASP A 61 -8.97 2.72 -7.86
N PRO A 62 -9.96 3.50 -7.37
CA PRO A 62 -10.63 3.22 -6.09
C PRO A 62 -11.29 1.83 -6.02
N ALA A 63 -11.80 1.31 -7.15
CA ALA A 63 -12.43 0.00 -7.19
C ALA A 63 -11.40 -1.13 -7.05
N SER A 64 -10.24 -0.97 -7.70
CA SER A 64 -9.11 -1.88 -7.55
C SER A 64 -8.60 -1.92 -6.10
N VAL A 65 -8.50 -0.75 -5.44
CA VAL A 65 -8.12 -0.66 -4.03
C VAL A 65 -9.15 -1.35 -3.14
N ALA A 66 -10.45 -1.16 -3.38
CA ALA A 66 -11.52 -1.83 -2.61
C ALA A 66 -11.40 -3.36 -2.70
N ALA A 67 -11.24 -3.89 -3.91
CA ALA A 67 -11.08 -5.33 -4.15
C ALA A 67 -9.81 -5.87 -3.47
N GLY A 68 -8.69 -5.16 -3.55
CA GLY A 68 -7.46 -5.52 -2.86
C GLY A 68 -7.61 -5.56 -1.34
N LEU A 69 -8.32 -4.59 -0.77
CA LEU A 69 -8.63 -4.55 0.66
C LEU A 69 -9.51 -5.74 1.09
N ASP A 70 -10.47 -6.15 0.27
CA ASP A 70 -11.30 -7.32 0.57
C ASP A 70 -10.48 -8.62 0.58
N ILE A 71 -9.52 -8.76 -0.34
CA ILE A 71 -8.54 -9.86 -0.34
C ILE A 71 -7.70 -9.83 0.94
N ALA A 72 -7.18 -8.65 1.32
CA ALA A 72 -6.35 -8.49 2.51
C ALA A 72 -7.13 -8.85 3.79
N VAL A 73 -8.38 -8.38 3.90
CA VAL A 73 -9.26 -8.67 5.06
C VAL A 73 -9.59 -10.16 5.14
N ALA A 74 -9.89 -10.80 4.02
CA ALA A 74 -10.19 -12.23 3.99
C ALA A 74 -8.99 -13.10 4.42
N ALA A 75 -7.78 -12.71 4.03
CA ALA A 75 -6.56 -13.45 4.34
C ALA A 75 -6.03 -13.17 5.76
N ASN A 76 -6.02 -11.91 6.18
CA ASN A 76 -5.23 -11.44 7.33
C ASN A 76 -6.04 -10.68 8.40
N GLY A 77 -7.36 -10.52 8.19
CA GLY A 77 -8.21 -9.68 9.03
C GLY A 77 -8.10 -8.20 8.69
N VAL A 78 -8.79 -7.35 9.44
CA VAL A 78 -8.77 -5.89 9.22
C VAL A 78 -7.33 -5.38 9.35
N PRO A 79 -6.81 -4.66 8.32
CA PRO A 79 -5.45 -4.13 8.39
C PRO A 79 -5.34 -3.09 9.52
N ARG A 80 -4.26 -3.17 10.29
CA ARG A 80 -3.92 -2.22 11.34
C ARG A 80 -2.75 -1.33 10.96
N VAL A 81 -2.03 -1.72 9.91
CA VAL A 81 -0.91 -0.95 9.36
C VAL A 81 -1.12 -0.81 7.86
N LEU A 82 -1.03 0.41 7.36
CA LEU A 82 -0.91 0.70 5.93
C LEU A 82 0.36 1.51 5.71
N VAL A 83 1.19 1.05 4.77
CA VAL A 83 2.36 1.82 4.31
C VAL A 83 2.22 2.06 2.81
N ASN A 84 2.09 3.33 2.43
CA ASN A 84 2.01 3.75 1.04
C ASN A 84 3.42 3.93 0.46
N CYS A 85 3.90 2.90 -0.24
CA CYS A 85 5.17 2.93 -0.99
C CYS A 85 4.97 2.96 -2.51
N ALA A 86 3.73 2.75 -2.99
CA ALA A 86 3.45 2.83 -4.42
C ALA A 86 3.69 4.24 -4.94
N GLY A 87 4.52 4.34 -5.95
CA GLY A 87 4.83 5.63 -6.56
C GLY A 87 5.60 5.45 -7.87
N ILE A 88 5.43 6.41 -8.75
CA ILE A 88 6.19 6.54 -9.98
C ILE A 88 6.87 7.90 -10.02
N GLY A 89 8.00 7.97 -10.69
CA GLY A 89 8.72 9.23 -10.91
C GLY A 89 9.02 9.42 -12.39
N SER A 90 8.71 10.62 -12.89
CA SER A 90 9.14 11.06 -14.20
C SER A 90 10.12 12.22 -14.02
N ALA A 91 11.41 11.99 -14.27
CA ALA A 91 12.39 13.07 -14.25
C ALA A 91 12.35 13.84 -15.58
N ALA A 92 11.49 14.83 -15.66
CA ALA A 92 11.39 15.70 -16.82
C ALA A 92 11.41 17.18 -16.42
N LYS A 93 12.04 18.01 -17.25
CA LYS A 93 12.08 19.46 -17.05
C LYS A 93 10.72 20.06 -17.41
N THR A 94 10.32 21.13 -16.71
CA THR A 94 9.12 21.92 -17.05
C THR A 94 9.14 22.39 -18.50
N VAL A 95 10.31 22.76 -19.01
CA VAL A 95 10.56 23.06 -20.43
C VAL A 95 11.88 22.43 -20.85
N SER A 96 11.88 21.69 -21.94
CA SER A 96 13.08 21.10 -22.55
C SER A 96 13.16 21.45 -24.02
N ARG A 97 14.21 22.17 -24.45
CA ARG A 97 14.42 22.62 -25.86
C ARG A 97 13.21 23.37 -26.44
N GLY A 98 12.55 24.22 -25.63
CA GLY A 98 11.37 24.97 -26.04
C GLY A 98 10.05 24.16 -26.06
N VAL A 99 10.09 22.89 -25.67
CA VAL A 99 8.90 22.03 -25.58
C VAL A 99 8.47 21.95 -24.10
N PRO A 100 7.17 22.22 -23.77
CA PRO A 100 6.67 22.08 -22.41
C PRO A 100 6.66 20.62 -21.96
N HIS A 101 6.62 20.41 -20.63
CA HIS A 101 6.43 19.09 -20.04
C HIS A 101 5.12 18.45 -20.52
N ASP A 102 5.14 17.17 -20.79
CA ASP A 102 3.97 16.39 -21.16
C ASP A 102 2.94 16.38 -20.01
N PRO A 103 1.74 16.95 -20.21
CA PRO A 103 0.70 16.98 -19.17
C PRO A 103 0.20 15.61 -18.76
N ASP A 104 0.16 14.62 -19.65
CA ASP A 104 -0.30 13.26 -19.33
C ASP A 104 0.68 12.54 -18.40
N MET A 105 1.98 12.78 -18.58
CA MET A 105 3.00 12.26 -17.68
C MET A 105 2.86 12.86 -16.27
N PHE A 106 2.58 14.15 -16.18
CA PHE A 106 2.33 14.82 -14.90
C PHE A 106 1.04 14.29 -14.24
N ASP A 107 -0.07 14.22 -14.98
CA ASP A 107 -1.36 13.72 -14.49
C ASP A 107 -1.20 12.30 -13.94
N ARG A 108 -0.56 11.40 -14.69
CA ARG A 108 -0.29 10.03 -14.25
C ARG A 108 0.51 9.98 -12.95
N THR A 109 1.52 10.84 -12.81
CA THR A 109 2.33 10.91 -11.58
C THR A 109 1.48 11.32 -10.38
N ILE A 110 0.63 12.32 -10.53
CA ILE A 110 -0.29 12.77 -9.47
C ILE A 110 -1.33 11.70 -9.14
N ARG A 111 -1.89 11.04 -10.16
CA ARG A 111 -2.86 9.95 -9.94
C ARG A 111 -2.29 8.81 -9.10
N VAL A 112 -1.09 8.36 -9.41
CA VAL A 112 -0.48 7.27 -8.64
C VAL A 112 -0.02 7.75 -7.27
N ASN A 113 0.77 8.82 -7.21
CA ASN A 113 1.47 9.19 -5.98
C ASN A 113 0.57 9.88 -4.95
N LEU A 114 -0.36 10.72 -5.39
CA LEU A 114 -1.23 11.49 -4.49
C LEU A 114 -2.61 10.85 -4.35
N ILE A 115 -3.32 10.68 -5.48
CA ILE A 115 -4.68 10.13 -5.44
C ILE A 115 -4.64 8.66 -5.00
N GLY A 116 -3.65 7.88 -5.44
CA GLY A 116 -3.46 6.50 -5.03
C GLY A 116 -3.22 6.36 -3.53
N SER A 117 -2.34 7.17 -2.96
CA SER A 117 -2.12 7.19 -1.51
C SER A 117 -3.39 7.55 -0.75
N PHE A 118 -4.16 8.54 -1.24
CA PHE A 118 -5.45 8.90 -0.64
C PHE A 118 -6.48 7.77 -0.74
N ASN A 119 -6.62 7.11 -1.89
CA ASN A 119 -7.53 5.98 -2.07
C ASN A 119 -7.25 4.87 -1.06
N CYS A 120 -5.98 4.48 -0.93
CA CYS A 120 -5.58 3.44 0.02
C CYS A 120 -5.81 3.89 1.47
N ALA A 121 -5.39 5.11 1.82
CA ALA A 121 -5.52 5.64 3.17
C ALA A 121 -6.98 5.77 3.61
N SER A 122 -7.84 6.38 2.80
CA SER A 122 -9.24 6.60 3.14
C SER A 122 -10.02 5.29 3.30
N GLN A 123 -9.81 4.32 2.39
CA GLN A 123 -10.52 3.06 2.42
C GLN A 123 -10.01 2.12 3.53
N ALA A 124 -8.70 2.11 3.80
CA ALA A 124 -8.14 1.36 4.94
C ALA A 124 -8.59 1.97 6.27
N ALA A 125 -8.57 3.31 6.40
CA ALA A 125 -9.03 4.02 7.59
C ALA A 125 -10.50 3.71 7.90
N ALA A 126 -11.36 3.65 6.89
CA ALA A 126 -12.76 3.30 7.08
C ALA A 126 -12.94 1.91 7.72
N ARG A 127 -12.14 0.92 7.28
CA ARG A 127 -12.15 -0.43 7.88
C ARG A 127 -11.54 -0.44 9.30
N MET A 128 -10.48 0.31 9.53
CA MET A 128 -9.85 0.45 10.86
C MET A 128 -10.84 1.06 11.87
N VAL A 129 -11.52 2.13 11.49
CA VAL A 129 -12.49 2.83 12.37
C VAL A 129 -13.69 1.95 12.71
N ALA A 130 -14.16 1.13 11.78
CA ALA A 130 -15.27 0.21 11.97
C ALA A 130 -14.94 -1.00 12.86
N SER A 131 -13.66 -1.20 13.21
CA SER A 131 -13.18 -2.34 14.02
C SER A 131 -12.87 -1.92 15.46
N ASP A 132 -12.74 -2.88 16.37
CA ASP A 132 -12.35 -2.62 17.75
C ASP A 132 -10.93 -2.07 17.88
N PRO A 133 -10.61 -1.26 18.89
CA PRO A 133 -9.25 -0.82 19.18
C PRO A 133 -8.29 -1.99 19.40
N VAL A 134 -7.01 -1.79 19.03
CA VAL A 134 -5.97 -2.84 19.19
C VAL A 134 -5.19 -2.69 20.49
N GLY A 135 -5.16 -1.52 21.08
CA GLY A 135 -4.36 -1.26 22.27
C GLY A 135 -5.14 -0.55 23.37
N ALA A 136 -4.51 -0.47 24.55
CA ALA A 136 -5.09 0.22 25.70
C ALA A 136 -5.24 1.74 25.48
N ASP A 137 -4.54 2.30 24.50
CA ASP A 137 -4.60 3.71 24.09
C ASP A 137 -5.76 4.02 23.13
N GLY A 138 -6.56 3.01 22.77
CA GLY A 138 -7.66 3.15 21.83
C GLY A 138 -7.27 3.23 20.35
N ALA A 139 -6.00 2.99 20.00
CA ALA A 139 -5.54 3.00 18.62
C ALA A 139 -6.23 1.91 17.79
N ARG A 140 -6.62 2.26 16.56
CA ARG A 140 -7.29 1.35 15.62
C ARG A 140 -6.40 0.95 14.45
N GLY A 141 -5.31 1.68 14.24
CA GLY A 141 -4.34 1.46 13.18
C GLY A 141 -3.41 2.64 12.99
N VAL A 142 -2.46 2.47 12.09
CA VAL A 142 -1.50 3.49 11.66
C VAL A 142 -1.39 3.50 10.13
N ILE A 143 -1.28 4.70 9.56
CA ILE A 143 -1.08 4.91 8.12
C ILE A 143 0.20 5.73 7.97
N ILE A 144 1.09 5.26 7.10
CA ILE A 144 2.39 5.87 6.80
C ILE A 144 2.43 6.16 5.28
N ASN A 145 2.78 7.41 4.93
CA ASN A 145 2.93 7.86 3.53
C ASN A 145 4.37 8.27 3.26
#